data_f669b4c994a7515233b4ab5c93dafb13
#
_entry.id   f669b4c994a7515233b4ab5c93dafb13
#
_cell.length_a   1.000
_cell.length_b   1.000
_cell.length_c   1.000
_cell.angle_alpha   90.00
_cell.angle_beta   90.00
_cell.angle_gamma   90.00
#
_symmetry.space_group_name_H-M   'P 1'
#
loop_
_entity.id
_entity.type
_entity.pdbx_description
1 polymer ?
#
loop_
_entity_poly.entity_id
_entity_poly.type
_entity_poly.pdbx_seq_one_letter_code
_entity_poly.pdbx_strand_id
1 'polypeptide(L)'
;MKSSRLSGVTPVGRRGVKSGELRVPTAIAVTSADMALPVQDERTMPAVVLRDLDKRPLEQTLAEFVALIEQHGHVIVVYSGAVPDAVTRRLHTLRSLLESDRIALFRPELPPLAVAVLARQLRQLATCDLSPGVLASAGRLLTHYLHSGAVLGSVAKLDRVPVTLKAHAKSWMPGAQFGVVAHPEPQLVRIGPDAVLGGPEFSTWMLVAKGQLQSDWVGGLAKAWGAHGVRETPLPAESSAWWGTGRLIEFTSYLADLSVLYQLVTSVRQTSCHWCGIDVIGDRCVFCSATPPVYDPPAPRALEQPA
;
A
#
# COMPACT_ATOMS: atom_id res chain seq x y z
N MET A 1 -43.36 49.50 -25.53
CA MET A 1 -42.56 49.73 -24.25
C MET A 1 -42.87 48.63 -23.26
N LYS A 2 -41.98 47.75 -23.01
CA LYS A 2 -41.65 47.11 -21.70
C LYS A 2 -40.51 46.13 -21.92
N SER A 3 -39.36 46.57 -21.45
CA SER A 3 -38.09 45.83 -21.40
C SER A 3 -38.17 44.79 -20.30
N SER A 4 -37.89 43.52 -20.60
CA SER A 4 -37.66 42.45 -19.60
C SER A 4 -36.21 42.12 -19.55
N ARG A 5 -35.61 42.35 -18.37
CA ARG A 5 -34.20 42.10 -18.03
C ARG A 5 -33.97 40.59 -17.85
N LEU A 6 -33.00 40.07 -18.53
CA LEU A 6 -32.44 38.76 -18.29
C LEU A 6 -31.54 38.82 -17.05
N SER A 7 -31.87 38.04 -16.04
CA SER A 7 -31.14 37.90 -14.80
C SER A 7 -29.83 37.09 -15.07
N GLY A 8 -28.70 37.70 -14.69
CA GLY A 8 -27.39 37.10 -14.82
C GLY A 8 -27.20 35.93 -13.88
N VAL A 9 -26.68 34.84 -14.42
CA VAL A 9 -26.12 33.71 -13.68
C VAL A 9 -24.69 34.09 -13.23
N THR A 10 -24.53 34.25 -11.95
CA THR A 10 -23.20 34.48 -11.34
C THR A 10 -22.37 33.20 -11.42
N PRO A 11 -21.12 33.23 -11.92
CA PRO A 11 -20.23 32.05 -11.87
C PRO A 11 -19.78 31.79 -10.43
N VAL A 12 -19.97 30.55 -9.99
CA VAL A 12 -19.44 30.05 -8.71
C VAL A 12 -17.92 30.22 -8.71
N GLY A 13 -17.44 31.10 -7.85
CA GLY A 13 -16.04 31.42 -7.72
C GLY A 13 -15.22 30.20 -7.34
N ARG A 14 -14.20 29.89 -8.14
CA ARG A 14 -13.09 29.03 -7.76
C ARG A 14 -12.47 29.64 -6.48
N ARG A 15 -12.58 28.92 -5.37
CA ARG A 15 -11.79 29.27 -4.16
C ARG A 15 -10.32 29.15 -4.52
N GLY A 16 -9.66 30.30 -4.69
CA GLY A 16 -8.23 30.37 -4.86
C GLY A 16 -7.55 29.77 -3.63
N VAL A 17 -6.67 28.82 -3.86
CA VAL A 17 -5.75 28.27 -2.85
C VAL A 17 -4.87 29.44 -2.41
N LYS A 18 -4.95 29.82 -1.13
CA LYS A 18 -4.04 30.79 -0.52
C LYS A 18 -2.65 30.16 -0.49
N SER A 19 -1.77 30.64 -1.36
CA SER A 19 -0.35 30.34 -1.34
C SER A 19 0.27 30.88 -0.05
N GLY A 20 0.79 29.98 0.83
CA GLY A 20 1.62 30.35 1.97
C GLY A 20 1.45 29.58 3.28
N GLU A 21 0.46 28.73 3.45
CA GLU A 21 0.43 27.82 4.61
C GLU A 21 1.32 26.60 4.37
N LEU A 22 2.35 26.44 5.21
CA LEU A 22 3.15 25.21 5.27
C LEU A 22 2.20 24.05 5.57
N ARG A 23 1.83 23.31 4.53
CA ARG A 23 0.94 22.17 4.66
C ARG A 23 1.68 21.06 5.39
N VAL A 24 1.21 20.70 6.57
CA VAL A 24 1.77 19.57 7.30
C VAL A 24 1.43 18.29 6.54
N PRO A 25 2.42 17.45 6.19
CA PRO A 25 2.16 16.24 5.44
C PRO A 25 1.22 15.28 6.18
N THR A 26 0.35 14.58 5.44
CA THR A 26 -0.47 13.48 5.98
C THR A 26 0.42 12.43 6.66
N ALA A 27 0.09 12.04 7.88
CA ALA A 27 0.86 11.04 8.61
C ALA A 27 0.69 9.66 8.01
N ILE A 28 1.79 8.96 7.76
CA ILE A 28 1.80 7.53 7.42
C ILE A 28 2.21 6.75 8.66
N ALA A 29 1.28 5.97 9.20
CA ALA A 29 1.48 5.17 10.40
C ALA A 29 1.62 3.68 10.06
N VAL A 30 2.42 2.97 10.83
CA VAL A 30 2.62 1.51 10.76
C VAL A 30 2.44 0.88 12.15
N THR A 31 2.12 -0.41 12.20
CA THR A 31 1.77 -1.12 13.45
C THR A 31 2.98 -1.66 14.22
N SER A 32 4.16 -1.64 13.61
CA SER A 32 5.41 -2.08 14.26
C SER A 32 6.63 -1.33 13.74
N ALA A 33 7.71 -1.30 14.50
CA ALA A 33 8.91 -0.54 14.16
C ALA A 33 9.68 -1.12 12.96
N ASP A 34 9.65 -2.41 12.77
CA ASP A 34 10.26 -3.14 11.66
C ASP A 34 9.55 -2.91 10.32
N MET A 35 8.29 -2.44 10.36
CA MET A 35 7.57 -1.96 9.19
C MET A 35 7.95 -0.52 8.79
N ALA A 36 8.64 0.21 9.66
CA ALA A 36 9.09 1.57 9.42
C ALA A 36 10.47 1.58 8.75
N LEU A 37 10.55 1.17 7.47
CA LEU A 37 11.80 1.16 6.74
C LEU A 37 12.51 2.54 6.79
N PRO A 38 13.86 2.58 6.80
CA PRO A 38 14.62 3.81 6.77
C PRO A 38 14.19 4.73 5.63
N VAL A 39 14.25 6.03 5.85
CA VAL A 39 14.05 7.04 4.82
C VAL A 39 15.17 6.97 3.78
N GLN A 40 14.85 7.30 2.53
CA GLN A 40 15.84 7.32 1.45
C GLN A 40 16.40 8.71 1.20
N ASP A 41 15.75 9.74 1.71
CA ASP A 41 16.11 11.15 1.58
C ASP A 41 15.70 11.93 2.84
N GLU A 42 16.30 13.11 3.03
CA GLU A 42 16.07 13.96 4.20
C GLU A 42 14.67 14.60 4.25
N ARG A 43 13.95 14.64 3.12
CA ARG A 43 12.62 15.27 3.03
C ARG A 43 11.51 14.30 3.44
N THR A 44 11.76 12.99 3.32
CA THR A 44 10.76 11.97 3.68
C THR A 44 10.61 11.89 5.19
N MET A 45 9.43 12.21 5.69
CA MET A 45 9.11 12.13 7.12
C MET A 45 9.20 10.67 7.63
N PRO A 46 9.64 10.45 8.88
CA PRO A 46 9.60 9.12 9.48
C PRO A 46 8.16 8.59 9.57
N ALA A 47 8.00 7.27 9.55
CA ALA A 47 6.70 6.67 9.83
C ALA A 47 6.32 6.88 11.30
N VAL A 48 5.04 7.11 11.55
CA VAL A 48 4.49 7.02 12.91
C VAL A 48 4.39 5.54 13.28
N VAL A 49 5.02 5.12 14.37
CA VAL A 49 4.98 3.73 14.81
C VAL A 49 3.97 3.57 15.95
N LEU A 50 2.85 2.92 15.66
CA LEU A 50 1.79 2.61 16.61
C LEU A 50 2.14 1.33 17.38
N ARG A 51 2.87 1.48 18.48
CA ARG A 51 3.38 0.32 19.25
C ARG A 51 2.33 -0.26 20.19
N ASP A 52 2.36 -1.58 20.36
CA ASP A 52 1.59 -2.32 21.39
C ASP A 52 0.10 -1.95 21.44
N LEU A 53 -0.52 -1.78 20.26
CA LEU A 53 -1.93 -1.36 20.14
C LEU A 53 -2.90 -2.26 20.91
N ASP A 54 -2.62 -3.55 21.01
CA ASP A 54 -3.43 -4.56 21.70
C ASP A 54 -3.21 -4.59 23.20
N LYS A 55 -2.08 -4.05 23.70
CA LYS A 55 -1.68 -4.11 25.12
C LYS A 55 -1.90 -2.80 25.87
N ARG A 56 -1.90 -1.67 25.15
CA ARG A 56 -2.06 -0.35 25.76
C ARG A 56 -3.52 -0.05 26.11
N PRO A 57 -3.79 0.76 27.17
CA PRO A 57 -5.12 1.27 27.46
C PRO A 57 -5.75 1.99 26.26
N LEU A 58 -7.07 1.83 26.09
CA LEU A 58 -7.79 2.40 24.94
C LEU A 58 -7.71 3.93 24.95
N GLU A 59 -7.86 4.55 26.10
CA GLU A 59 -7.84 6.01 26.29
C GLU A 59 -6.50 6.62 25.86
N GLN A 60 -5.40 5.93 26.16
CA GLN A 60 -4.06 6.35 25.75
C GLN A 60 -3.90 6.33 24.23
N THR A 61 -4.41 5.27 23.60
CA THR A 61 -4.35 5.12 22.14
C THR A 61 -5.28 6.11 21.44
N LEU A 62 -6.45 6.40 22.01
CA LEU A 62 -7.35 7.45 21.53
C LEU A 62 -6.68 8.82 21.55
N ALA A 63 -6.06 9.19 22.69
CA ALA A 63 -5.35 10.46 22.83
C ALA A 63 -4.21 10.60 21.80
N GLU A 64 -3.45 9.52 21.53
CA GLU A 64 -2.43 9.50 20.50
C GLU A 64 -3.01 9.77 19.09
N PHE A 65 -4.13 9.13 18.74
CA PHE A 65 -4.78 9.36 17.44
C PHE A 65 -5.35 10.77 17.30
N VAL A 66 -5.93 11.32 18.37
CA VAL A 66 -6.38 12.72 18.40
C VAL A 66 -5.21 13.67 18.14
N ALA A 67 -4.10 13.50 18.85
CA ALA A 67 -2.90 14.31 18.65
C ALA A 67 -2.34 14.21 17.22
N LEU A 68 -2.32 13.01 16.64
CA LEU A 68 -1.90 12.80 15.24
C LEU A 68 -2.81 13.52 14.25
N ILE A 69 -4.14 13.49 14.47
CA ILE A 69 -5.10 14.19 13.62
C ILE A 69 -4.96 15.71 13.76
N GLU A 70 -4.76 16.21 14.98
CA GLU A 70 -4.53 17.63 15.23
C GLU A 70 -3.25 18.13 14.56
N GLN A 71 -2.17 17.34 14.63
CA GLN A 71 -0.87 17.68 14.05
C GLN A 71 -0.85 17.57 12.53
N HIS A 72 -1.42 16.51 11.95
CA HIS A 72 -1.27 16.15 10.54
C HIS A 72 -2.54 16.32 9.69
N GLY A 73 -3.65 16.65 10.32
CA GLY A 73 -4.96 16.69 9.67
C GLY A 73 -5.52 15.32 9.29
N HIS A 74 -4.71 14.42 8.73
CA HIS A 74 -5.10 13.07 8.32
C HIS A 74 -4.02 12.05 8.63
N VAL A 75 -4.46 10.81 8.92
CA VAL A 75 -3.57 9.66 9.23
C VAL A 75 -3.94 8.49 8.33
N ILE A 76 -2.95 7.89 7.69
CA ILE A 76 -3.09 6.66 6.91
C ILE A 76 -2.33 5.56 7.67
N VAL A 77 -3.04 4.60 8.24
CA VAL A 77 -2.46 3.44 8.92
C VAL A 77 -2.31 2.31 7.93
N VAL A 78 -1.06 1.94 7.62
CA VAL A 78 -0.73 0.82 6.74
C VAL A 78 -0.29 -0.36 7.59
N TYR A 79 -0.95 -1.51 7.45
CA TYR A 79 -0.66 -2.69 8.27
C TYR A 79 -0.81 -4.00 7.51
N SER A 80 -0.03 -4.99 7.92
CA SER A 80 0.00 -6.32 7.31
C SER A 80 -1.27 -7.13 7.66
N GLY A 81 -1.70 -8.00 6.74
CA GLY A 81 -2.73 -9.00 7.02
C GLY A 81 -2.31 -10.08 8.02
N ALA A 82 -1.04 -10.09 8.46
CA ALA A 82 -0.52 -11.03 9.46
C ALA A 82 -0.45 -10.44 10.88
N VAL A 83 -0.85 -9.16 11.08
CA VAL A 83 -0.97 -8.61 12.45
C VAL A 83 -2.03 -9.39 13.24
N PRO A 84 -1.87 -9.51 14.56
CA PRO A 84 -2.88 -10.16 15.41
C PRO A 84 -4.28 -9.53 15.24
N ASP A 85 -5.32 -10.34 15.27
CA ASP A 85 -6.71 -9.85 15.18
C ASP A 85 -7.06 -8.80 16.24
N ALA A 86 -6.43 -8.86 17.41
CA ALA A 86 -6.59 -7.87 18.47
C ALA A 86 -6.14 -6.47 18.01
N VAL A 87 -5.05 -6.38 17.25
CA VAL A 87 -4.56 -5.12 16.66
C VAL A 87 -5.54 -4.59 15.63
N THR A 88 -6.01 -5.46 14.72
CA THR A 88 -7.02 -5.08 13.71
C THR A 88 -8.30 -4.57 14.37
N ARG A 89 -8.85 -5.31 15.34
CA ARG A 89 -10.03 -4.86 16.09
C ARG A 89 -9.80 -3.53 16.80
N ARG A 90 -8.63 -3.34 17.41
CA ARG A 90 -8.28 -2.08 18.09
C ARG A 90 -8.28 -0.90 17.10
N LEU A 91 -7.69 -1.04 15.92
CA LEU A 91 -7.68 0.01 14.90
C LEU A 91 -9.11 0.39 14.47
N HIS A 92 -9.98 -0.59 14.21
CA HIS A 92 -11.37 -0.33 13.86
C HIS A 92 -12.15 0.32 15.01
N THR A 93 -11.92 -0.11 16.26
CA THR A 93 -12.52 0.50 17.46
C THR A 93 -12.12 1.97 17.59
N LEU A 94 -10.83 2.29 17.46
CA LEU A 94 -10.32 3.67 17.51
C LEU A 94 -10.99 4.54 16.44
N ARG A 95 -11.04 4.08 15.20
CA ARG A 95 -11.70 4.81 14.12
C ARG A 95 -13.18 5.04 14.39
N SER A 96 -13.89 4.03 14.92
CA SER A 96 -15.33 4.12 15.23
C SER A 96 -15.60 5.07 16.39
N LEU A 97 -14.80 5.02 17.47
CA LEU A 97 -14.99 5.90 18.64
C LEU A 97 -14.68 7.36 18.34
N LEU A 98 -13.70 7.61 17.45
CA LEU A 98 -13.36 8.97 17.04
C LEU A 98 -14.35 9.50 15.97
N GLU A 99 -15.22 8.66 15.41
CA GLU A 99 -16.17 9.01 14.35
C GLU A 99 -15.51 9.86 13.24
N SER A 100 -14.22 9.59 12.99
CA SER A 100 -13.39 10.46 12.16
C SER A 100 -13.24 9.91 10.74
N ASP A 101 -13.55 10.75 9.76
CA ASP A 101 -13.23 10.57 8.35
C ASP A 101 -11.78 10.95 8.01
N ARG A 102 -10.93 11.24 9.03
CA ARG A 102 -9.52 11.61 8.87
C ARG A 102 -8.55 10.45 9.12
N ILE A 103 -9.08 9.25 9.42
CA ILE A 103 -8.30 8.04 9.65
C ILE A 103 -8.59 7.05 8.53
N ALA A 104 -7.60 6.77 7.69
CA ALA A 104 -7.64 5.69 6.71
C ALA A 104 -6.97 4.43 7.28
N LEU A 105 -7.65 3.30 7.23
CA LEU A 105 -7.09 1.99 7.57
C LEU A 105 -6.85 1.23 6.27
N PHE A 106 -5.59 0.98 5.95
CA PHE A 106 -5.20 0.33 4.70
C PHE A 106 -4.44 -0.96 4.98
N ARG A 107 -5.09 -2.08 4.67
CA ARG A 107 -4.55 -3.45 4.78
C ARG A 107 -4.45 -4.06 3.39
N PRO A 108 -3.32 -3.90 2.68
CA PRO A 108 -3.11 -4.55 1.39
C PRO A 108 -2.91 -6.06 1.57
N GLU A 109 -3.35 -6.86 0.59
CA GLU A 109 -3.11 -8.31 0.55
C GLU A 109 -1.69 -8.60 0.02
N LEU A 110 -0.69 -8.16 0.79
CA LEU A 110 0.73 -8.25 0.47
C LEU A 110 1.51 -8.92 1.60
N PRO A 111 2.65 -9.56 1.31
CA PRO A 111 3.61 -9.98 2.32
C PRO A 111 4.13 -8.80 3.14
N PRO A 112 4.55 -9.01 4.40
CA PRO A 112 4.94 -7.93 5.31
C PRO A 112 6.05 -7.01 4.78
N LEU A 113 7.07 -7.54 4.13
CA LEU A 113 8.13 -6.73 3.53
C LEU A 113 7.59 -5.79 2.44
N ALA A 114 6.65 -6.27 1.62
CA ALA A 114 6.01 -5.44 0.60
C ALA A 114 5.11 -4.36 1.20
N VAL A 115 4.43 -4.65 2.31
CA VAL A 115 3.66 -3.65 3.06
C VAL A 115 4.59 -2.56 3.61
N ALA A 116 5.76 -2.93 4.15
CA ALA A 116 6.76 -1.99 4.62
C ALA A 116 7.32 -1.10 3.50
N VAL A 117 7.59 -1.69 2.31
CA VAL A 117 7.98 -0.95 1.11
C VAL A 117 6.90 0.04 0.68
N LEU A 118 5.65 -0.42 0.63
CA LEU A 118 4.50 0.42 0.28
C LEU A 118 4.32 1.60 1.25
N ALA A 119 4.43 1.35 2.56
CA ALA A 119 4.39 2.42 3.57
C ALA A 119 5.51 3.46 3.34
N ARG A 120 6.73 3.02 2.96
CA ARG A 120 7.82 3.92 2.60
C ARG A 120 7.51 4.74 1.34
N GLN A 121 6.96 4.13 0.29
CA GLN A 121 6.57 4.84 -0.94
C GLN A 121 5.47 5.88 -0.65
N LEU A 122 4.49 5.57 0.19
CA LEU A 122 3.47 6.54 0.61
C LEU A 122 4.07 7.71 1.41
N ARG A 123 5.07 7.46 2.25
CA ARG A 123 5.81 8.52 2.97
C ARG A 123 6.56 9.45 2.01
N GLN A 124 7.20 8.89 0.98
CA GLN A 124 7.84 9.67 -0.07
C GLN A 124 6.82 10.54 -0.81
N LEU A 125 5.69 9.97 -1.22
CA LEU A 125 4.61 10.71 -1.88
C LEU A 125 3.94 11.75 -0.97
N ALA A 126 3.93 11.56 0.34
CA ALA A 126 3.40 12.54 1.29
C ALA A 126 4.17 13.86 1.31
N THR A 127 5.40 13.89 0.78
CA THR A 127 6.18 15.11 0.59
C THR A 127 5.74 15.93 -0.64
N CYS A 128 4.94 15.33 -1.52
CA CYS A 128 4.40 15.94 -2.72
C CYS A 128 3.06 16.63 -2.42
N ASP A 129 2.63 17.53 -3.31
CA ASP A 129 1.33 18.20 -3.19
C ASP A 129 0.20 17.28 -3.67
N LEU A 130 -0.11 16.26 -2.84
CA LEU A 130 -1.23 15.33 -3.05
C LEU A 130 -2.27 15.50 -1.95
N SER A 131 -3.57 15.43 -2.30
CA SER A 131 -4.61 15.40 -1.28
C SER A 131 -4.51 14.12 -0.43
N PRO A 132 -4.96 14.12 0.84
CA PRO A 132 -4.92 12.94 1.69
C PRO A 132 -5.61 11.73 1.07
N GLY A 133 -6.72 11.92 0.38
CA GLY A 133 -7.46 10.83 -0.25
C GLY A 133 -6.77 10.28 -1.48
N VAL A 134 -6.14 11.12 -2.30
CA VAL A 134 -5.30 10.68 -3.42
C VAL A 134 -4.11 9.88 -2.88
N LEU A 135 -3.43 10.37 -1.84
CA LEU A 135 -2.31 9.67 -1.21
C LEU A 135 -2.73 8.29 -0.65
N ALA A 136 -3.85 8.22 0.08
CA ALA A 136 -4.37 6.95 0.60
C ALA A 136 -4.75 5.97 -0.51
N SER A 137 -5.37 6.48 -1.58
CA SER A 137 -5.77 5.68 -2.74
C SER A 137 -4.57 5.23 -3.58
N ALA A 138 -3.49 6.02 -3.62
CA ALA A 138 -2.24 5.65 -4.26
C ALA A 138 -1.68 4.33 -3.74
N GLY A 139 -1.93 3.98 -2.47
CA GLY A 139 -1.54 2.69 -1.93
C GLY A 139 -2.07 1.52 -2.75
N ARG A 140 -3.32 1.55 -3.22
CA ARG A 140 -3.89 0.50 -4.07
C ARG A 140 -3.25 0.46 -5.45
N LEU A 141 -3.03 1.63 -6.06
CA LEU A 141 -2.37 1.73 -7.36
C LEU A 141 -0.96 1.16 -7.28
N LEU A 142 -0.19 1.53 -6.28
CA LEU A 142 1.21 1.13 -6.13
C LEU A 142 1.38 -0.37 -5.83
N THR A 143 0.37 -1.05 -5.28
CA THR A 143 0.46 -2.52 -5.13
C THR A 143 0.73 -3.21 -6.46
N HIS A 144 0.16 -2.74 -7.58
CA HIS A 144 0.37 -3.33 -8.90
C HIS A 144 1.80 -3.24 -9.42
N TYR A 145 2.64 -2.38 -8.82
CA TYR A 145 4.05 -2.20 -9.17
C TYR A 145 5.00 -2.87 -8.16
N LEU A 146 4.47 -3.70 -7.28
CA LEU A 146 5.25 -4.51 -6.33
C LEU A 146 5.26 -5.96 -6.79
N HIS A 147 6.45 -6.55 -6.87
CA HIS A 147 6.61 -8.01 -7.06
C HIS A 147 7.23 -8.57 -5.79
N SER A 148 6.46 -9.34 -5.04
CA SER A 148 6.88 -9.80 -3.72
C SER A 148 6.77 -11.31 -3.57
N GLY A 149 7.76 -11.88 -2.90
CA GLY A 149 7.87 -13.31 -2.73
C GLY A 149 8.85 -13.70 -1.63
N ALA A 150 9.11 -14.99 -1.54
CA ALA A 150 10.12 -15.51 -0.62
C ALA A 150 10.78 -16.79 -1.16
N VAL A 151 11.99 -17.03 -0.70
CA VAL A 151 12.58 -18.37 -0.69
C VAL A 151 12.20 -19.02 0.62
N LEU A 152 11.56 -20.18 0.58
CA LEU A 152 11.07 -20.92 1.74
C LEU A 152 11.78 -22.26 1.89
N GLY A 153 12.14 -22.61 3.10
CA GLY A 153 12.65 -23.95 3.44
C GLY A 153 11.55 -25.01 3.55
N SER A 154 10.28 -24.60 3.57
CA SER A 154 9.11 -25.50 3.57
C SER A 154 7.87 -24.73 3.16
N VAL A 155 6.97 -25.37 2.43
CA VAL A 155 5.65 -24.82 2.02
C VAL A 155 4.47 -25.54 2.70
N ALA A 156 4.76 -26.35 3.72
CA ALA A 156 3.75 -27.19 4.39
C ALA A 156 2.64 -26.38 5.10
N LYS A 157 2.94 -25.16 5.54
CA LYS A 157 2.02 -24.25 6.23
C LYS A 157 1.74 -22.98 5.41
N LEU A 158 2.05 -22.99 4.12
CA LEU A 158 1.78 -21.87 3.22
C LEU A 158 0.31 -21.93 2.80
N ASP A 159 -0.50 -21.02 3.30
CA ASP A 159 -1.95 -20.94 3.05
C ASP A 159 -2.37 -19.80 2.12
N ARG A 160 -1.50 -18.78 1.98
CA ARG A 160 -1.79 -17.56 1.20
C ARG A 160 -1.38 -17.64 -0.28
N VAL A 161 -0.68 -18.69 -0.66
CA VAL A 161 -0.30 -18.97 -2.06
C VAL A 161 -0.74 -20.39 -2.39
N PRO A 162 -1.38 -20.61 -3.53
CA PRO A 162 -1.81 -21.96 -3.96
C PRO A 162 -0.62 -22.92 -4.01
N VAL A 163 -0.71 -24.03 -3.29
CA VAL A 163 0.33 -25.06 -3.23
C VAL A 163 -0.23 -26.37 -3.77
N THR A 164 0.46 -26.96 -4.77
CA THR A 164 0.07 -28.28 -5.29
C THR A 164 0.43 -29.39 -4.30
N LEU A 165 -0.35 -30.48 -4.29
CA LEU A 165 -0.07 -31.68 -3.47
C LEU A 165 1.35 -32.21 -3.69
N LYS A 166 1.86 -32.12 -4.92
CA LYS A 166 3.23 -32.52 -5.26
C LYS A 166 4.27 -31.62 -4.59
N ALA A 167 4.03 -30.34 -4.47
CA ALA A 167 4.91 -29.39 -3.77
C ALA A 167 4.86 -29.62 -2.26
N HIS A 168 3.68 -29.87 -1.70
CA HIS A 168 3.52 -30.30 -0.30
C HIS A 168 4.35 -31.54 0.02
N ALA A 169 4.21 -32.61 -0.75
CA ALA A 169 4.95 -33.86 -0.55
C ALA A 169 6.47 -33.65 -0.62
N LYS A 170 6.95 -32.81 -1.56
CA LYS A 170 8.38 -32.49 -1.71
C LYS A 170 8.92 -31.59 -0.60
N SER A 171 8.08 -30.86 0.14
CA SER A 171 8.53 -29.99 1.25
C SER A 171 9.01 -30.78 2.47
N TRP A 172 8.74 -32.09 2.54
CA TRP A 172 9.25 -33.00 3.57
C TRP A 172 10.68 -33.49 3.29
N MET A 173 11.22 -33.23 2.11
CA MET A 173 12.58 -33.64 1.76
C MET A 173 13.60 -32.71 2.44
N PRO A 174 14.58 -33.23 3.18
CA PRO A 174 15.65 -32.43 3.78
C PRO A 174 16.39 -31.58 2.72
N GLY A 175 16.62 -30.31 3.04
CA GLY A 175 17.34 -29.39 2.15
C GLY A 175 16.55 -28.84 0.98
N ALA A 176 15.28 -29.22 0.79
CA ALA A 176 14.45 -28.63 -0.26
C ALA A 176 14.21 -27.14 0.01
N GLN A 177 14.33 -26.33 -1.04
CA GLN A 177 13.98 -24.91 -1.03
C GLN A 177 13.00 -24.59 -2.16
N PHE A 178 12.12 -23.63 -1.91
CA PHE A 178 11.07 -23.23 -2.83
C PHE A 178 11.12 -21.72 -3.05
N GLY A 179 11.15 -21.30 -4.31
CA GLY A 179 10.91 -19.93 -4.71
C GLY A 179 9.42 -19.69 -4.86
N VAL A 180 8.91 -18.68 -4.21
CA VAL A 180 7.49 -18.32 -4.22
C VAL A 180 7.35 -16.85 -4.56
N VAL A 181 6.49 -16.51 -5.52
CA VAL A 181 5.94 -15.17 -5.71
C VAL A 181 4.51 -15.20 -5.17
N ALA A 182 4.17 -14.26 -4.31
CA ALA A 182 2.82 -14.12 -3.77
C ALA A 182 2.03 -13.01 -4.47
N HIS A 183 2.73 -12.01 -5.03
CA HIS A 183 2.12 -10.87 -5.68
C HIS A 183 3.04 -10.36 -6.82
N PRO A 184 2.51 -9.95 -8.00
CA PRO A 184 1.09 -9.80 -8.34
C PRO A 184 0.38 -11.13 -8.61
N GLU A 185 1.03 -12.08 -9.25
CA GLU A 185 0.46 -13.40 -9.59
C GLU A 185 1.18 -14.48 -8.78
N PRO A 186 0.43 -15.34 -8.08
CA PRO A 186 1.00 -16.42 -7.30
C PRO A 186 1.78 -17.41 -8.18
N GLN A 187 3.06 -17.65 -7.83
CA GLN A 187 3.92 -18.62 -8.49
C GLN A 187 4.66 -19.43 -7.43
N LEU A 188 4.92 -20.72 -7.72
CA LEU A 188 5.68 -21.60 -6.84
C LEU A 188 6.54 -22.52 -7.68
N VAL A 189 7.85 -22.49 -7.41
CA VAL A 189 8.83 -23.39 -8.03
C VAL A 189 9.70 -24.05 -6.95
N ARG A 190 10.12 -25.29 -7.18
CA ARG A 190 11.22 -25.88 -6.38
C ARG A 190 12.52 -25.32 -6.92
N ILE A 191 13.39 -24.82 -6.04
CA ILE A 191 14.69 -24.29 -6.44
C ILE A 191 15.56 -25.42 -6.98
N GLY A 192 16.13 -25.21 -8.16
CA GLY A 192 17.00 -26.08 -8.92
C GLY A 192 17.63 -25.32 -10.07
N PRO A 193 18.43 -25.97 -10.93
CA PRO A 193 19.13 -25.31 -12.05
C PRO A 193 18.19 -24.55 -13.00
N ASP A 194 17.01 -25.12 -13.26
CA ASP A 194 16.04 -24.59 -14.23
C ASP A 194 14.88 -23.83 -13.56
N ALA A 195 15.02 -23.46 -12.27
CA ALA A 195 13.94 -22.77 -11.55
C ALA A 195 13.84 -21.32 -11.99
N VAL A 196 12.71 -20.97 -12.61
CA VAL A 196 12.41 -19.61 -13.08
C VAL A 196 11.14 -19.11 -12.43
N LEU A 197 11.14 -17.86 -11.98
CA LEU A 197 9.96 -17.10 -11.55
C LEU A 197 9.81 -15.88 -12.47
N GLY A 198 8.59 -15.63 -12.93
CA GLY A 198 8.24 -14.42 -13.64
C GLY A 198 8.40 -13.18 -12.74
N GLY A 199 8.89 -12.10 -13.30
CA GLY A 199 9.22 -10.87 -12.59
C GLY A 199 8.62 -9.63 -13.24
N PRO A 200 8.98 -8.43 -12.75
CA PRO A 200 8.52 -7.18 -13.31
C PRO A 200 9.08 -6.97 -14.74
N GLU A 201 8.24 -6.41 -15.63
CA GLU A 201 8.63 -6.00 -16.97
C GLU A 201 9.24 -4.60 -17.02
N PHE A 202 9.37 -3.96 -15.86
CA PHE A 202 9.91 -2.61 -15.67
C PHE A 202 11.07 -2.62 -14.70
N SER A 203 11.86 -1.57 -14.75
CA SER A 203 13.09 -1.45 -13.96
C SER A 203 12.78 -1.22 -12.48
N THR A 204 13.37 -2.03 -11.59
CA THR A 204 13.10 -2.01 -10.15
C THR A 204 14.37 -2.07 -9.30
N TRP A 205 14.24 -1.78 -8.02
CA TRP A 205 15.16 -2.18 -6.96
C TRP A 205 14.58 -3.39 -6.24
N MET A 206 15.43 -4.26 -5.71
CA MET A 206 14.99 -5.38 -4.87
C MET A 206 15.40 -5.15 -3.41
N LEU A 207 14.43 -5.25 -2.50
CA LEU A 207 14.66 -5.30 -1.06
C LEU A 207 14.60 -6.75 -0.60
N VAL A 208 15.53 -7.16 0.24
CA VAL A 208 15.64 -8.54 0.75
C VAL A 208 15.72 -8.52 2.27
N ALA A 209 14.97 -9.40 2.90
CA ALA A 209 14.97 -9.60 4.34
C ALA A 209 15.23 -11.08 4.67
N LYS A 210 16.31 -11.36 5.40
CA LYS A 210 16.76 -12.73 5.69
C LYS A 210 16.25 -13.19 7.06
N GLY A 211 15.56 -14.34 7.08
CA GLY A 211 15.25 -15.10 8.28
C GLY A 211 16.31 -16.19 8.55
N GLN A 212 15.85 -17.34 9.00
CA GLN A 212 16.74 -18.46 9.38
C GLN A 212 17.22 -19.32 8.19
N LEU A 213 16.91 -18.93 6.95
CA LEU A 213 17.30 -19.66 5.74
C LEU A 213 18.57 -19.06 5.13
N GLN A 214 19.46 -19.90 4.63
CA GLN A 214 20.59 -19.51 3.80
C GLN A 214 20.33 -19.92 2.36
N SER A 215 20.42 -19.00 1.43
CA SER A 215 20.29 -19.25 -0.01
C SER A 215 20.86 -18.08 -0.81
N ASP A 216 21.64 -18.39 -1.83
CA ASP A 216 22.18 -17.39 -2.77
C ASP A 216 21.26 -17.18 -3.98
N TRP A 217 20.18 -17.96 -4.06
CA TRP A 217 19.27 -17.97 -5.21
C TRP A 217 18.61 -16.60 -5.48
N VAL A 218 18.31 -15.82 -4.42
CA VAL A 218 17.72 -14.48 -4.55
C VAL A 218 18.62 -13.52 -5.33
N GLY A 219 19.94 -13.64 -5.20
CA GLY A 219 20.90 -12.86 -5.98
C GLY A 219 20.83 -13.16 -7.48
N GLY A 220 20.64 -14.43 -7.84
CA GLY A 220 20.39 -14.88 -9.21
C GLY A 220 19.05 -14.37 -9.74
N LEU A 221 18.00 -14.45 -8.92
CA LEU A 221 16.67 -13.94 -9.24
C LEU A 221 16.68 -12.44 -9.51
N ALA A 222 17.37 -11.66 -8.68
CA ALA A 222 17.48 -10.21 -8.87
C ALA A 222 18.12 -9.84 -10.21
N LYS A 223 19.15 -10.58 -10.63
CA LYS A 223 19.79 -10.44 -11.95
C LYS A 223 18.83 -10.82 -13.08
N ALA A 224 18.13 -11.95 -12.95
CA ALA A 224 17.15 -12.41 -13.93
C ALA A 224 15.98 -11.43 -14.11
N TRP A 225 15.58 -10.74 -13.03
CA TRP A 225 14.55 -9.70 -13.06
C TRP A 225 15.06 -8.31 -13.48
N GLY A 226 16.34 -8.16 -13.80
CA GLY A 226 16.92 -6.89 -14.21
C GLY A 226 16.87 -5.81 -13.13
N ALA A 227 16.95 -6.21 -11.85
CA ALA A 227 16.94 -5.25 -10.75
C ALA A 227 18.20 -4.37 -10.80
N HIS A 228 18.06 -3.06 -10.62
CA HIS A 228 19.19 -2.11 -10.55
C HIS A 228 20.16 -2.42 -9.41
N GLY A 229 19.65 -3.03 -8.34
CA GLY A 229 20.44 -3.44 -7.20
C GLY A 229 19.59 -4.09 -6.13
N VAL A 230 20.29 -4.71 -5.18
CA VAL A 230 19.69 -5.40 -4.02
C VAL A 230 20.08 -4.63 -2.76
N ARG A 231 19.11 -4.39 -1.89
CA ARG A 231 19.30 -3.83 -0.56
C ARG A 231 18.83 -4.82 0.47
N GLU A 232 19.46 -4.84 1.63
CA GLU A 232 19.05 -5.70 2.74
C GLU A 232 18.37 -4.88 3.85
N THR A 233 17.44 -5.51 4.55
CA THR A 233 16.75 -4.96 5.71
C THR A 233 16.46 -6.08 6.71
N PRO A 234 16.25 -5.77 8.00
CA PRO A 234 15.74 -6.76 8.95
C PRO A 234 14.42 -7.37 8.49
N LEU A 235 14.19 -8.63 8.82
CA LEU A 235 12.95 -9.33 8.50
C LEU A 235 11.81 -8.78 9.37
N PRO A 236 10.66 -8.36 8.78
CA PRO A 236 9.49 -8.00 9.56
C PRO A 236 9.01 -9.13 10.46
N ALA A 237 8.62 -8.81 11.69
CA ALA A 237 8.21 -9.81 12.69
C ALA A 237 7.04 -10.68 12.22
N GLU A 238 6.10 -10.10 11.48
CA GLU A 238 4.95 -10.80 10.93
C GLU A 238 5.27 -11.74 9.76
N SER A 239 6.47 -11.65 9.16
CA SER A 239 6.84 -12.45 7.97
C SER A 239 6.78 -13.95 8.24
N SER A 240 7.24 -14.40 9.41
CA SER A 240 7.19 -15.83 9.77
C SER A 240 5.74 -16.37 9.89
N ALA A 241 4.83 -15.56 10.41
CA ALA A 241 3.42 -15.90 10.51
C ALA A 241 2.75 -15.86 9.12
N TRP A 242 3.09 -14.88 8.29
CA TRP A 242 2.54 -14.71 6.95
C TRP A 242 2.94 -15.87 6.00
N TRP A 243 4.22 -16.30 6.05
CA TRP A 243 4.77 -17.34 5.20
C TRP A 243 4.64 -18.76 5.80
N GLY A 244 4.14 -18.88 7.04
CA GLY A 244 4.01 -20.17 7.75
C GLY A 244 5.34 -20.81 8.17
N THR A 245 6.46 -20.09 8.08
CA THR A 245 7.80 -20.60 8.46
C THR A 245 8.76 -19.45 8.77
N GLY A 246 9.66 -19.66 9.75
CA GLY A 246 10.80 -18.75 10.00
C GLY A 246 12.03 -19.04 9.13
N ARG A 247 12.05 -20.20 8.43
CA ARG A 247 13.11 -20.55 7.48
C ARG A 247 12.80 -19.96 6.11
N LEU A 248 13.03 -18.66 5.97
CA LEU A 248 12.70 -17.90 4.77
C LEU A 248 13.74 -16.82 4.47
N ILE A 249 13.72 -16.35 3.22
CA ILE A 249 14.31 -15.09 2.77
C ILE A 249 13.18 -14.38 2.00
N GLU A 250 12.65 -13.29 2.53
CA GLU A 250 11.61 -12.50 1.87
C GLU A 250 12.24 -11.48 0.92
N PHE A 251 11.61 -11.22 -0.21
CA PHE A 251 12.08 -10.23 -1.17
C PHE A 251 10.90 -9.46 -1.77
N THR A 252 11.18 -8.20 -2.15
CA THR A 252 10.21 -7.34 -2.83
C THR A 252 10.91 -6.46 -3.83
N SER A 253 10.52 -6.55 -5.11
CA SER A 253 10.92 -5.61 -6.15
C SER A 253 9.95 -4.44 -6.20
N TYR A 254 10.47 -3.22 -6.35
CA TYR A 254 9.71 -1.98 -6.22
C TYR A 254 10.30 -0.83 -7.04
N LEU A 255 9.47 0.14 -7.37
CA LEU A 255 9.89 1.42 -7.94
C LEU A 255 10.44 2.30 -6.83
N ALA A 256 11.70 2.78 -6.97
CA ALA A 256 12.37 3.60 -5.94
C ALA A 256 12.30 5.10 -6.24
N ASP A 257 12.11 5.50 -7.49
CA ASP A 257 12.15 6.89 -7.94
C ASP A 257 10.84 7.62 -7.59
N LEU A 258 10.94 8.67 -6.79
CA LEU A 258 9.79 9.48 -6.38
C LEU A 258 9.10 10.16 -7.58
N SER A 259 9.85 10.56 -8.60
CA SER A 259 9.26 11.19 -9.79
C SER A 259 8.37 10.22 -10.57
N VAL A 260 8.79 8.96 -10.67
CA VAL A 260 7.99 7.90 -11.29
C VAL A 260 6.74 7.60 -10.46
N LEU A 261 6.88 7.46 -9.13
CA LEU A 261 5.75 7.26 -8.23
C LEU A 261 4.72 8.40 -8.34
N TYR A 262 5.20 9.65 -8.35
CA TYR A 262 4.35 10.83 -8.48
C TYR A 262 3.64 10.88 -9.85
N GLN A 263 4.34 10.61 -10.93
CA GLN A 263 3.75 10.55 -12.27
C GLN A 263 2.67 9.48 -12.37
N LEU A 264 2.91 8.28 -11.82
CA LEU A 264 1.90 7.21 -11.79
C LEU A 264 0.62 7.65 -11.09
N VAL A 265 0.75 8.27 -9.92
CA VAL A 265 -0.40 8.72 -9.13
C VAL A 265 -1.16 9.87 -9.81
N THR A 266 -0.45 10.83 -10.38
CA THR A 266 -1.06 12.01 -11.01
C THR A 266 -1.60 11.75 -12.41
N SER A 267 -1.19 10.68 -13.08
CA SER A 267 -1.74 10.27 -14.38
C SER A 267 -3.14 9.66 -14.29
N VAL A 268 -3.55 9.22 -13.09
CA VAL A 268 -4.87 8.62 -12.88
C VAL A 268 -5.91 9.72 -12.61
N ARG A 269 -7.09 9.54 -13.21
CA ARG A 269 -8.20 10.48 -13.01
C ARG A 269 -8.58 10.55 -11.52
N GLN A 270 -8.63 11.77 -11.00
CA GLN A 270 -9.10 12.09 -9.66
C GLN A 270 -10.59 12.44 -9.67
N THR A 271 -11.30 12.01 -8.65
CA THR A 271 -12.72 12.32 -8.43
C THR A 271 -12.95 12.63 -6.97
N SER A 272 -13.84 13.59 -6.68
CA SER A 272 -14.19 13.87 -5.29
C SER A 272 -15.16 12.81 -4.76
N CYS A 273 -14.87 12.28 -3.59
CA CYS A 273 -15.75 11.34 -2.91
C CYS A 273 -17.09 12.03 -2.59
N HIS A 274 -18.21 11.45 -3.03
CA HIS A 274 -19.53 12.03 -2.85
C HIS A 274 -20.00 12.08 -1.38
N TRP A 275 -19.36 11.29 -0.50
CA TRP A 275 -19.70 11.22 0.93
C TRP A 275 -18.87 12.19 1.78
N CYS A 276 -17.54 12.12 1.72
CA CYS A 276 -16.66 12.94 2.57
C CYS A 276 -15.98 14.10 1.84
N GLY A 277 -16.20 14.26 0.52
CA GLY A 277 -15.65 15.37 -0.28
C GLY A 277 -14.15 15.30 -0.58
N ILE A 278 -13.44 14.29 -0.06
CA ILE A 278 -12.00 14.13 -0.29
C ILE A 278 -11.74 13.64 -1.71
N ASP A 279 -10.75 14.22 -2.40
CA ASP A 279 -10.35 13.75 -3.73
C ASP A 279 -9.64 12.40 -3.63
N VAL A 280 -10.05 11.46 -4.46
CA VAL A 280 -9.56 10.08 -4.51
C VAL A 280 -9.25 9.65 -5.94
N ILE A 281 -8.45 8.61 -6.08
CA ILE A 281 -8.27 7.85 -7.32
C ILE A 281 -8.85 6.45 -7.14
N GLY A 282 -9.42 5.88 -8.22
CA GLY A 282 -10.03 4.54 -8.18
C GLY A 282 -11.50 4.56 -7.74
N ASP A 283 -11.97 3.39 -7.35
CA ASP A 283 -13.39 3.03 -7.20
C ASP A 283 -13.95 3.09 -5.77
N ARG A 284 -13.12 3.42 -4.78
CA ARG A 284 -13.53 3.46 -3.36
C ARG A 284 -12.67 4.41 -2.55
N CYS A 285 -13.32 5.23 -1.73
CA CYS A 285 -12.64 6.07 -0.77
C CYS A 285 -12.01 5.23 0.36
N VAL A 286 -10.72 5.42 0.66
CA VAL A 286 -10.01 4.68 1.73
C VAL A 286 -10.44 5.19 3.11
N PHE A 287 -10.88 6.45 3.21
CA PHE A 287 -11.30 7.06 4.47
C PHE A 287 -12.71 6.65 4.89
N CYS A 288 -13.73 6.88 4.06
CA CYS A 288 -15.12 6.59 4.42
C CYS A 288 -15.66 5.27 3.83
N SER A 289 -14.90 4.60 2.97
CA SER A 289 -15.28 3.37 2.26
C SER A 289 -16.44 3.52 1.27
N ALA A 290 -16.91 4.75 0.99
CA ALA A 290 -17.92 4.99 -0.03
C ALA A 290 -17.37 4.65 -1.42
N THR A 291 -18.21 4.02 -2.23
CA THR A 291 -17.95 3.83 -3.66
C THR A 291 -18.38 5.08 -4.41
N PRO A 292 -17.62 5.58 -5.42
CA PRO A 292 -18.11 6.65 -6.28
C PRO A 292 -19.45 6.27 -6.93
N PRO A 293 -20.32 7.23 -7.24
CA PRO A 293 -21.50 6.93 -8.03
C PRO A 293 -21.06 6.32 -9.37
N VAL A 294 -21.73 5.26 -9.78
CA VAL A 294 -21.52 4.66 -11.10
C VAL A 294 -21.72 5.78 -12.13
N TYR A 295 -20.67 6.09 -12.89
CA TYR A 295 -20.80 7.00 -14.02
C TYR A 295 -21.67 6.31 -15.07
N ASP A 296 -22.94 6.67 -15.13
CA ASP A 296 -23.82 6.30 -16.22
C ASP A 296 -23.50 7.25 -17.40
N PRO A 297 -22.84 6.77 -18.46
CA PRO A 297 -22.53 7.64 -19.58
C PRO A 297 -23.86 8.18 -20.14
N PRO A 298 -23.97 9.48 -20.45
CA PRO A 298 -25.19 10.03 -21.03
C PRO A 298 -25.52 9.20 -22.27
N ALA A 299 -26.80 8.80 -22.38
CA ALA A 299 -27.27 8.04 -23.52
C ALA A 299 -26.81 8.72 -24.82
N PRO A 300 -26.33 7.98 -25.83
CA PRO A 300 -25.91 8.56 -27.09
C PRO A 300 -27.05 9.40 -27.63
N ARG A 301 -26.78 10.69 -27.88
CA ARG A 301 -27.74 11.57 -28.53
C ARG A 301 -28.14 10.90 -29.84
N ALA A 302 -29.45 10.62 -29.98
CA ALA A 302 -29.98 10.20 -31.24
C ALA A 302 -29.64 11.28 -32.29
N LEU A 303 -28.90 10.86 -33.33
CA LEU A 303 -28.62 11.71 -34.47
C LEU A 303 -30.02 12.02 -35.09
N GLU A 304 -30.47 13.26 -34.98
CA GLU A 304 -31.62 13.73 -35.75
C GLU A 304 -31.29 13.54 -37.24
N GLN A 305 -32.03 12.67 -37.88
CA GLN A 305 -31.95 12.53 -39.33
C GLN A 305 -32.48 13.81 -39.96
N PRO A 306 -31.74 14.47 -40.87
CA PRO A 306 -32.30 15.60 -41.60
C PRO A 306 -33.42 15.14 -42.54
N ALA A 307 -34.52 15.89 -42.52
CA ALA A 307 -35.70 15.70 -43.36
C ALA A 307 -35.41 15.94 -44.85
#